data_122fc1911204e5de104cda0d33b220b8
#
_entry.id   122fc1911204e5de104cda0d33b220b8
#
_cell.length_a   1.000
_cell.length_b   1.000
_cell.length_c   1.000
_cell.angle_alpha   90.00
_cell.angle_beta   90.00
_cell.angle_gamma   90.00
#
_symmetry.space_group_name_H-M   'P 1'
#
loop_
_entity.id
_entity.type
_entity.pdbx_description
1 polymer ?
#
loop_
_entity_poly.entity_id
_entity_poly.type
_entity_poly.pdbx_seq_one_letter_code
_entity_poly.pdbx_strand_id
1 'polypeptide(L)'
;MRTLITLLLIAAAASASADSPLFTSRAAIGSLSGEQIYDHICQGCHMSGAQGAVGAGAYPKLASNKKFASWEFVALTVLNGRNGMPPFGLPADQVMETRAAHLSDAQIADVVNYVRSHFDNKYKADVTAKQVAALPHPPTALMGPQ
;
A
#
# COMPACT_ATOMS: atom_id res chain seq x y z
N MET A 1 -4.27 40.13 -60.98
CA MET A 1 -4.54 38.78 -60.54
C MET A 1 -3.73 38.56 -59.27
N ARG A 2 -4.38 38.61 -58.09
CA ARG A 2 -3.73 38.42 -56.78
C ARG A 2 -4.30 37.15 -56.18
N THR A 3 -3.49 36.08 -56.18
CA THR A 3 -3.83 34.79 -55.60
C THR A 3 -3.56 34.83 -54.08
N LEU A 4 -4.62 34.78 -53.27
CA LEU A 4 -4.58 34.61 -51.83
C LEU A 4 -4.37 33.10 -51.53
N ILE A 5 -3.23 32.77 -50.92
CA ILE A 5 -2.94 31.42 -50.39
C ILE A 5 -3.36 31.44 -48.91
N THR A 6 -4.46 30.78 -48.61
CA THR A 6 -4.95 30.57 -47.24
C THR A 6 -4.23 29.39 -46.63
N LEU A 7 -3.36 29.64 -45.67
CA LEU A 7 -2.67 28.61 -44.90
C LEU A 7 -3.61 28.08 -43.80
N LEU A 8 -4.04 26.84 -43.90
CA LEU A 8 -4.88 26.16 -42.94
C LEU A 8 -3.95 25.55 -41.85
N LEU A 9 -3.89 26.13 -40.66
CA LEU A 9 -3.22 25.55 -39.49
C LEU A 9 -4.13 24.49 -38.87
N ILE A 10 -3.76 23.22 -39.01
CA ILE A 10 -4.38 22.11 -38.30
C ILE A 10 -3.70 22.01 -36.93
N ALA A 11 -4.38 22.46 -35.86
CA ALA A 11 -3.96 22.21 -34.50
C ALA A 11 -4.27 20.77 -34.14
N ALA A 12 -3.25 19.91 -34.02
CA ALA A 12 -3.36 18.58 -33.46
C ALA A 12 -3.54 18.68 -31.94
N ALA A 13 -4.77 18.52 -31.47
CA ALA A 13 -5.04 18.34 -30.04
C ALA A 13 -4.54 16.95 -29.61
N ALA A 14 -3.41 16.90 -28.91
CA ALA A 14 -2.96 15.70 -28.22
C ALA A 14 -3.91 15.45 -27.03
N SER A 15 -4.79 14.48 -27.18
CA SER A 15 -5.61 13.98 -26.06
C SER A 15 -4.69 13.23 -25.11
N ALA A 16 -4.31 13.85 -24.01
CA ALA A 16 -3.70 13.17 -22.88
C ALA A 16 -4.79 12.30 -22.23
N SER A 17 -4.81 11.01 -22.55
CA SER A 17 -5.60 10.03 -21.82
C SER A 17 -5.01 9.92 -20.40
N ALA A 18 -5.67 10.52 -19.42
CA ALA A 18 -5.41 10.26 -18.03
C ALA A 18 -5.97 8.86 -17.71
N ASP A 19 -5.17 7.84 -17.95
CA ASP A 19 -5.42 6.48 -17.47
C ASP A 19 -5.22 6.51 -15.95
N SER A 20 -6.31 6.77 -15.22
CA SER A 20 -6.36 6.50 -13.79
C SER A 20 -6.76 5.03 -13.65
N PRO A 21 -5.86 4.12 -13.28
CA PRO A 21 -6.25 2.74 -13.02
C PRO A 21 -7.11 2.73 -11.76
N LEU A 22 -8.42 2.60 -11.93
CA LEU A 22 -9.39 2.45 -10.83
C LEU A 22 -9.13 1.18 -10.01
N PHE A 23 -8.30 0.27 -10.53
CA PHE A 23 -7.91 -0.97 -9.86
C PHE A 23 -6.43 -1.25 -10.12
N THR A 24 -5.66 -1.37 -9.05
CA THR A 24 -4.26 -1.79 -9.13
C THR A 24 -4.20 -3.29 -9.41
N SER A 25 -3.70 -3.69 -10.57
CA SER A 25 -3.50 -5.10 -10.90
C SER A 25 -2.45 -5.73 -9.96
N ARG A 26 -2.47 -7.07 -9.79
CA ARG A 26 -1.47 -7.79 -9.00
C ARG A 26 -0.03 -7.50 -9.47
N ALA A 27 0.18 -7.35 -10.78
CA ALA A 27 1.49 -6.99 -11.35
C ALA A 27 1.90 -5.55 -10.99
N ALA A 28 0.94 -4.62 -10.94
CA ALA A 28 1.20 -3.24 -10.53
C ALA A 28 1.54 -3.13 -9.04
N ILE A 29 0.94 -3.95 -8.17
CA ILE A 29 1.28 -4.00 -6.73
C ILE A 29 2.77 -4.33 -6.56
N GLY A 30 3.35 -5.20 -7.39
CA GLY A 30 4.75 -5.62 -7.30
C GLY A 30 5.80 -4.49 -7.40
N SER A 31 5.45 -3.35 -7.96
CA SER A 31 6.34 -2.19 -8.15
C SER A 31 6.02 -0.97 -7.28
N LEU A 32 5.04 -1.06 -6.37
CA LEU A 32 4.62 0.08 -5.55
C LEU A 32 5.65 0.43 -4.48
N SER A 33 5.88 1.73 -4.30
CA SER A 33 6.63 2.28 -3.16
C SER A 33 5.83 2.18 -1.85
N GLY A 34 6.47 2.38 -0.70
CA GLY A 34 5.79 2.39 0.59
C GLY A 34 4.64 3.41 0.68
N GLU A 35 4.81 4.60 0.09
CA GLU A 35 3.77 5.61 -0.04
C GLU A 35 2.59 5.10 -0.86
N GLN A 36 2.87 4.58 -2.05
CA GLN A 36 1.84 4.05 -2.94
C GLN A 36 1.09 2.87 -2.33
N ILE A 37 1.79 1.99 -1.59
CA ILE A 37 1.15 0.90 -0.84
C ILE A 37 0.20 1.47 0.22
N TYR A 38 0.65 2.50 0.94
CA TYR A 38 -0.22 3.18 1.91
C TYR A 38 -1.47 3.75 1.25
N ASP A 39 -1.31 4.50 0.17
CA ASP A 39 -2.39 5.19 -0.53
C ASP A 39 -3.39 4.24 -1.20
N HIS A 40 -2.92 3.12 -1.74
CA HIS A 40 -3.81 2.19 -2.45
C HIS A 40 -4.41 1.11 -1.55
N ILE A 41 -3.78 0.79 -0.41
CA ILE A 41 -4.19 -0.34 0.44
C ILE A 41 -4.54 0.13 1.84
N CYS A 42 -3.63 0.81 2.54
CA CYS A 42 -3.77 1.07 3.97
C CYS A 42 -4.75 2.19 4.30
N GLN A 43 -4.76 3.27 3.49
CA GLN A 43 -5.62 4.43 3.74
C GLN A 43 -7.12 4.11 3.66
N GLY A 44 -7.51 3.04 2.98
CA GLY A 44 -8.90 2.59 2.92
C GLY A 44 -9.51 2.36 4.31
N CYS A 45 -8.68 1.96 5.27
CA CYS A 45 -9.05 1.78 6.67
C CYS A 45 -8.45 2.85 7.57
N HIS A 46 -7.18 3.22 7.37
CA HIS A 46 -6.47 4.14 8.27
C HIS A 46 -6.60 5.61 7.89
N MET A 47 -7.31 5.94 6.81
CA MET A 47 -7.54 7.27 6.24
C MET A 47 -6.26 7.93 5.70
N SER A 48 -6.40 8.89 4.80
CA SER A 48 -5.27 9.53 4.10
C SER A 48 -4.27 10.24 5.02
N GLY A 49 -4.74 10.79 6.14
CA GLY A 49 -3.90 11.41 7.17
C GLY A 49 -3.51 10.44 8.31
N ALA A 50 -3.74 9.15 8.15
CA ALA A 50 -3.44 8.13 9.17
C ALA A 50 -4.11 8.39 10.53
N GLN A 51 -5.19 9.16 10.56
CA GLN A 51 -5.94 9.53 11.76
C GLN A 51 -6.83 8.40 12.29
N GLY A 52 -7.00 7.33 11.50
CA GLY A 52 -7.95 6.27 11.81
C GLY A 52 -9.40 6.70 11.68
N ALA A 53 -10.32 5.80 11.99
CA ALA A 53 -11.77 6.05 11.94
C ALA A 53 -12.52 5.23 12.98
N VAL A 54 -13.69 5.73 13.40
CA VAL A 54 -14.67 5.02 14.22
C VAL A 54 -16.03 5.12 13.53
N GLY A 55 -16.72 3.98 13.39
CA GLY A 55 -18.01 3.90 12.72
C GLY A 55 -18.50 2.46 12.72
N ALA A 56 -18.77 1.89 11.53
CA ALA A 56 -19.11 0.47 11.40
C ALA A 56 -17.94 -0.46 11.85
N GLY A 57 -16.71 0.08 11.98
CA GLY A 57 -15.54 -0.54 12.56
C GLY A 57 -14.70 0.48 13.30
N ALA A 58 -13.70 0.02 14.05
CA ALA A 58 -12.72 0.86 14.72
C ALA A 58 -11.35 0.64 14.07
N TYR A 59 -10.86 1.64 13.36
CA TYR A 59 -9.57 1.62 12.68
C TYR A 59 -8.58 2.49 13.46
N PRO A 60 -7.46 1.93 13.96
CA PRO A 60 -6.57 2.66 14.84
C PRO A 60 -5.86 3.81 14.11
N LYS A 61 -5.64 4.89 14.85
CA LYS A 61 -4.77 5.99 14.44
C LYS A 61 -3.33 5.50 14.33
N LEU A 62 -2.69 5.75 13.19
CA LEU A 62 -1.26 5.49 12.97
C LEU A 62 -0.41 6.76 13.14
N ALA A 63 -1.00 7.94 12.97
CA ALA A 63 -0.32 9.22 13.14
C ALA A 63 0.13 9.44 14.60
N SER A 64 1.34 9.98 14.79
CA SER A 64 1.95 10.28 16.09
C SER A 64 1.93 9.05 17.05
N ASN A 65 2.18 7.85 16.53
CA ASN A 65 2.03 6.60 17.29
C ASN A 65 3.35 6.16 17.93
N LYS A 66 3.44 6.25 19.25
CA LYS A 66 4.64 5.88 20.01
C LYS A 66 5.02 4.39 19.88
N LYS A 67 4.08 3.50 19.56
CA LYS A 67 4.37 2.07 19.34
C LYS A 67 5.23 1.83 18.11
N PHE A 68 5.29 2.78 17.18
CA PHE A 68 6.09 2.71 15.96
C PHE A 68 7.60 2.89 16.22
N ALA A 69 8.01 3.13 17.47
CA ALA A 69 9.41 3.01 17.87
C ALA A 69 9.95 1.59 17.60
N SER A 70 9.14 0.54 17.82
CA SER A 70 9.48 -0.83 17.40
C SER A 70 9.01 -1.06 15.97
N TRP A 71 9.96 -1.20 15.05
CA TRP A 71 9.68 -1.55 13.67
C TRP A 71 9.15 -2.99 13.56
N GLU A 72 9.61 -3.89 14.43
CA GLU A 72 9.16 -5.28 14.49
C GLU A 72 7.67 -5.36 14.79
N PHE A 73 7.19 -4.54 15.73
CA PHE A 73 5.77 -4.48 16.06
C PHE A 73 4.93 -4.09 14.82
N VAL A 74 5.40 -3.09 14.06
CA VAL A 74 4.70 -2.62 12.87
C VAL A 74 4.75 -3.71 11.78
N ALA A 75 5.93 -4.26 11.50
CA ALA A 75 6.12 -5.29 10.49
C ALA A 75 5.31 -6.56 10.80
N LEU A 76 5.36 -7.06 12.04
CA LEU A 76 4.56 -8.23 12.47
C LEU A 76 3.06 -7.97 12.36
N THR A 77 2.61 -6.74 12.64
CA THR A 77 1.20 -6.36 12.48
C THR A 77 0.78 -6.40 11.02
N VAL A 78 1.62 -5.91 10.10
CA VAL A 78 1.34 -5.96 8.66
C VAL A 78 1.42 -7.40 8.13
N LEU A 79 2.46 -8.15 8.51
CA LEU A 79 2.64 -9.55 8.11
C LEU A 79 1.45 -10.43 8.49
N ASN A 80 1.09 -10.43 9.79
CA ASN A 80 0.18 -11.41 10.37
C ASN A 80 -1.24 -10.89 10.59
N GLY A 81 -1.48 -9.60 10.36
CA GLY A 81 -2.74 -8.98 10.71
C GLY A 81 -2.95 -8.84 12.22
N ARG A 82 -3.96 -8.10 12.65
CA ARG A 82 -4.31 -7.95 14.05
C ARG A 82 -5.69 -7.31 14.23
N ASN A 83 -6.53 -7.86 15.11
CA ASN A 83 -7.81 -7.26 15.52
C ASN A 83 -8.70 -6.83 14.33
N GLY A 84 -8.85 -7.68 13.34
CA GLY A 84 -9.62 -7.40 12.12
C GLY A 84 -8.80 -6.79 10.99
N MET A 85 -7.56 -6.36 11.19
CA MET A 85 -6.64 -6.05 10.11
C MET A 85 -6.19 -7.35 9.44
N PRO A 86 -6.36 -7.50 8.12
CA PRO A 86 -5.97 -8.73 7.43
C PRO A 86 -4.44 -8.92 7.41
N PRO A 87 -3.95 -10.17 7.30
CA PRO A 87 -2.54 -10.45 7.09
C PRO A 87 -2.14 -10.15 5.65
N PHE A 88 -1.09 -9.37 5.44
CA PHE A 88 -0.56 -9.04 4.12
C PHE A 88 0.66 -9.91 3.74
N GLY A 89 1.23 -10.65 4.69
CA GLY A 89 2.35 -11.57 4.47
C GLY A 89 1.94 -12.98 4.04
N LEU A 90 0.65 -13.24 3.79
CA LEU A 90 0.19 -14.52 3.26
C LEU A 90 0.75 -14.76 1.85
N PRO A 91 1.10 -16.00 1.49
CA PRO A 91 1.46 -16.38 0.12
C PRO A 91 0.40 -15.93 -0.89
N ALA A 92 0.86 -15.55 -2.09
CA ALA A 92 -0.02 -14.95 -3.11
C ALA A 92 -1.16 -15.86 -3.58
N ASP A 93 -1.00 -17.18 -3.48
CA ASP A 93 -2.00 -18.19 -3.80
C ASP A 93 -3.11 -18.31 -2.72
N GLN A 94 -2.83 -17.86 -1.50
CA GLN A 94 -3.79 -17.90 -0.38
C GLN A 94 -4.59 -16.59 -0.20
N VAL A 95 -4.18 -15.53 -0.89
CA VAL A 95 -4.79 -14.18 -0.76
C VAL A 95 -6.23 -14.14 -1.30
N MET A 96 -6.55 -14.95 -2.30
CA MET A 96 -7.88 -14.96 -2.95
C MET A 96 -9.02 -15.19 -1.95
N GLU A 97 -8.78 -15.98 -0.91
CA GLU A 97 -9.80 -16.34 0.07
C GLU A 97 -9.95 -15.31 1.20
N THR A 98 -8.87 -14.60 1.52
CA THR A 98 -8.86 -13.60 2.60
C THR A 98 -9.26 -12.20 2.13
N ARG A 99 -9.39 -11.97 0.82
CA ARG A 99 -9.59 -10.64 0.19
C ARG A 99 -8.51 -9.61 0.56
N ALA A 100 -7.40 -10.05 1.13
CA ALA A 100 -6.26 -9.20 1.41
C ALA A 100 -5.37 -9.07 0.17
N ALA A 101 -4.53 -8.05 0.10
CA ALA A 101 -3.44 -7.98 -0.87
C ALA A 101 -2.25 -8.79 -0.33
N HIS A 102 -1.45 -9.41 -1.22
CA HIS A 102 -0.15 -9.95 -0.87
C HIS A 102 0.91 -8.86 -1.00
N LEU A 103 1.72 -8.70 0.03
CA LEU A 103 2.91 -7.85 0.01
C LEU A 103 4.14 -8.71 0.24
N SER A 104 5.18 -8.52 -0.58
CA SER A 104 6.49 -9.12 -0.36
C SER A 104 7.19 -8.49 0.85
N ASP A 105 8.21 -9.16 1.40
CA ASP A 105 9.01 -8.62 2.51
C ASP A 105 9.63 -7.26 2.21
N ALA A 106 10.02 -7.02 0.95
CA ALA A 106 10.50 -5.72 0.51
C ALA A 106 9.40 -4.65 0.61
N GLN A 107 8.21 -4.95 0.12
CA GLN A 107 7.08 -4.03 0.17
C GLN A 107 6.59 -3.78 1.59
N ILE A 108 6.64 -4.80 2.45
CA ILE A 108 6.34 -4.63 3.88
C ILE A 108 7.39 -3.72 4.53
N ALA A 109 8.69 -3.91 4.22
CA ALA A 109 9.74 -3.00 4.70
C ALA A 109 9.49 -1.56 4.23
N ASP A 110 9.12 -1.36 2.97
CA ASP A 110 8.86 -0.05 2.40
C ASP A 110 7.67 0.66 3.06
N VAL A 111 6.54 -0.01 3.23
CA VAL A 111 5.37 0.61 3.89
C VAL A 111 5.59 0.82 5.39
N VAL A 112 6.33 -0.07 6.06
CA VAL A 112 6.75 0.10 7.46
C VAL A 112 7.62 1.34 7.60
N ASN A 113 8.60 1.53 6.73
CA ASN A 113 9.45 2.71 6.70
C ASN A 113 8.62 3.98 6.45
N TYR A 114 7.69 3.94 5.51
CA TYR A 114 6.81 5.06 5.19
C TYR A 114 5.99 5.48 6.42
N VAL A 115 5.21 4.58 7.02
CA VAL A 115 4.34 4.94 8.16
C VAL A 115 5.12 5.36 9.40
N ARG A 116 6.34 4.84 9.59
CA ARG A 116 7.21 5.19 10.72
C ARG A 116 7.87 6.56 10.57
N SER A 117 8.00 7.08 9.36
CA SER A 117 8.65 8.38 9.10
C SER A 117 7.67 9.48 8.68
N HIS A 118 6.39 9.16 8.44
CA HIS A 118 5.34 10.08 8.01
C HIS A 118 4.23 10.20 9.08
N PHE A 119 3.25 11.05 8.83
CA PHE A 119 2.10 11.25 9.72
C PHE A 119 2.49 11.66 11.15
N ASP A 120 3.42 12.62 11.28
CA ASP A 120 4.02 13.07 12.55
C ASP A 120 4.80 11.98 13.32
N ASN A 121 5.01 10.81 12.75
CA ASN A 121 5.99 9.84 13.23
C ASN A 121 7.39 10.27 12.76
N LYS A 122 8.40 10.13 13.62
CA LYS A 122 9.78 10.60 13.34
C LYS A 122 10.81 9.50 13.62
N TYR A 123 10.45 8.26 13.28
CA TYR A 123 11.34 7.13 13.44
C TYR A 123 12.15 6.91 12.15
N LYS A 124 13.31 6.23 12.29
CA LYS A 124 14.16 5.93 11.14
C LYS A 124 13.44 5.03 10.12
N ALA A 125 13.64 5.32 8.85
CA ALA A 125 13.19 4.52 7.71
C ALA A 125 14.33 3.61 7.22
N ASP A 126 14.77 2.70 8.08
CA ASP A 126 15.94 1.84 7.88
C ASP A 126 15.65 0.33 7.94
N VAL A 127 14.37 -0.03 7.93
CA VAL A 127 13.93 -1.43 7.88
C VAL A 127 14.20 -2.00 6.50
N THR A 128 14.79 -3.19 6.45
CA THR A 128 15.16 -3.88 5.22
C THR A 128 14.29 -5.12 4.98
N ALA A 129 14.17 -5.54 3.71
CA ALA A 129 13.48 -6.79 3.35
C ALA A 129 14.07 -7.99 4.11
N LYS A 130 15.39 -8.06 4.30
CA LYS A 130 16.06 -9.13 5.03
C LYS A 130 15.62 -9.21 6.50
N GLN A 131 15.40 -8.06 7.14
CA GLN A 131 14.91 -8.01 8.52
C GLN A 131 13.46 -8.48 8.59
N VAL A 132 12.61 -8.08 7.63
CA VAL A 132 11.22 -8.55 7.56
C VAL A 132 11.17 -10.05 7.30
N ALA A 133 11.95 -10.57 6.36
CA ALA A 133 12.05 -12.01 6.05
C ALA A 133 12.45 -12.88 7.25
N ALA A 134 13.16 -12.32 8.23
CA ALA A 134 13.56 -13.02 9.45
C ALA A 134 12.46 -13.08 10.52
N LEU A 135 11.34 -12.35 10.34
CA LEU A 135 10.23 -12.36 11.27
C LEU A 135 9.31 -13.58 11.04
N PRO A 136 8.55 -14.00 12.05
CA PRO A 136 7.52 -15.01 11.88
C PRO A 136 6.46 -14.57 10.88
N HIS A 137 6.30 -15.34 9.80
CA HIS A 137 5.26 -15.15 8.78
C HIS A 137 3.98 -15.93 9.15
N PRO A 138 2.83 -15.55 8.57
CA PRO A 138 1.61 -16.30 8.75
C PRO A 138 1.82 -17.77 8.31
N PRO A 139 1.25 -18.75 9.04
CA PRO A 139 1.36 -20.14 8.63
C PRO A 139 0.66 -20.36 7.27
N THR A 140 1.28 -21.14 6.41
CA THR A 140 0.79 -21.44 5.06
C THR A 140 -0.56 -22.19 5.07
N ALA A 141 -0.95 -22.77 6.19
CA ALA A 141 -2.19 -23.54 6.36
C ALA A 141 -3.16 -22.80 7.28
N LEU A 142 -3.81 -21.74 6.79
CA LEU A 142 -5.01 -21.18 7.44
C LEU A 142 -6.28 -21.95 7.02
N MET A 143 -6.16 -23.01 6.23
CA MET A 143 -7.24 -23.87 5.78
C MET A 143 -7.00 -25.28 6.32
N GLY A 144 -7.59 -25.57 7.48
CA GLY A 144 -7.85 -26.95 7.87
C GLY A 144 -8.75 -27.62 6.82
N PRO A 145 -8.73 -28.97 6.70
CA PRO A 145 -9.65 -29.68 5.81
C PRO A 145 -11.09 -29.33 6.21
N GLN A 146 -11.88 -28.89 5.21
CA GLN A 146 -13.34 -28.72 5.33
C GLN A 146 -14.00 -30.10 5.25
#